data_ea0c178bca8a3a789a6f720bf1f72a6f
#
_entry.id   ea0c178bca8a3a789a6f720bf1f72a6f
#
_cell.length_a   1.000
_cell.length_b   1.000
_cell.length_c   1.000
_cell.angle_alpha   90.00
_cell.angle_beta   90.00
_cell.angle_gamma   90.00
#
_symmetry.space_group_name_H-M   'P 1'
#
loop_
_entity.id
_entity.type
_entity.pdbx_description
1 polymer ?
#
loop_
_entity_poly.entity_id
_entity_poly.type
_entity_poly.pdbx_seq_one_letter_code
_entity_poly.pdbx_strand_id
1 'polypeptide(L)'
;MDSAVLPFPAHIFEEASKTDLQNLLEVMHYAVLAETSQDVKNVLIRTKKFLPFDRLIGGLVRLSSKGTFEGFSDVLNVNFPQIWLFQYWKNGYGEVDPVLHALVQSQKAQVWNQVYSGVKSEKEKEFVSTAASFGLSDGVTVGTLDPSCGVTSFFAFAGGEPALHGQYVKFLDYLGQHLHLALMRSSSKATCSTDKCVNKLSPREVTILNWMKDGKTNWEVAQITGVSERTIRFHLESIFTKLDVTSRTQAVAVAVRHGLPNLA
;
A
#
# COMPACT_ATOMS: atom_id res chain seq x y z
N MET A 1 20.92 -22.75 15.06
CA MET A 1 19.67 -22.93 14.30
C MET A 1 20.04 -22.82 12.84
N ASP A 2 20.09 -23.96 12.14
CA ASP A 2 20.40 -23.96 10.72
C ASP A 2 19.32 -23.18 9.98
N SER A 3 19.73 -22.10 9.37
CA SER A 3 18.92 -21.36 8.40
C SER A 3 18.74 -22.31 7.20
N ALA A 4 17.64 -23.05 7.19
CA ALA A 4 17.29 -23.88 6.06
C ALA A 4 17.01 -22.94 4.89
N VAL A 5 17.97 -22.80 3.99
CA VAL A 5 17.77 -22.11 2.71
C VAL A 5 16.66 -22.84 1.98
N LEU A 6 15.52 -22.17 1.75
CA LEU A 6 14.41 -22.76 1.02
C LEU A 6 14.91 -23.15 -0.38
N PRO A 7 14.55 -24.36 -0.86
CA PRO A 7 14.97 -24.81 -2.18
C PRO A 7 14.40 -23.88 -3.27
N PHE A 8 15.13 -23.74 -4.36
CA PHE A 8 14.65 -22.99 -5.51
C PHE A 8 13.33 -23.58 -6.03
N PRO A 9 12.26 -22.80 -6.19
CA PRO A 9 10.94 -23.31 -6.52
C PRO A 9 10.82 -23.61 -8.03
N ALA A 10 11.55 -24.60 -8.53
CA ALA A 10 11.61 -24.96 -9.96
C ALA A 10 10.21 -25.15 -10.58
N HIS A 11 9.27 -25.72 -9.82
CA HIS A 11 7.89 -25.96 -10.27
C HIS A 11 7.11 -24.70 -10.68
N ILE A 12 7.54 -23.50 -10.26
CA ILE A 12 6.90 -22.25 -10.67
C ILE A 12 7.14 -22.00 -12.17
N PHE A 13 8.22 -22.50 -12.68
CA PHE A 13 8.74 -22.18 -14.01
C PHE A 13 8.46 -23.26 -15.07
N GLU A 14 7.92 -24.41 -14.69
CA GLU A 14 7.67 -25.53 -15.60
C GLU A 14 6.64 -25.19 -16.69
N GLU A 15 5.65 -24.35 -16.37
CA GLU A 15 4.58 -23.94 -17.29
C GLU A 15 4.82 -22.54 -17.90
N ALA A 16 5.92 -21.86 -17.52
CA ALA A 16 6.20 -20.51 -17.93
C ALA A 16 6.75 -20.45 -19.35
N SER A 17 6.28 -19.52 -20.17
CA SER A 17 6.90 -19.26 -21.46
C SER A 17 8.31 -18.64 -21.27
N LYS A 18 9.18 -18.82 -22.29
CA LYS A 18 10.48 -18.17 -22.28
C LYS A 18 10.38 -16.65 -22.13
N THR A 19 9.34 -16.04 -22.70
CA THR A 19 9.08 -14.60 -22.61
C THR A 19 8.70 -14.19 -21.19
N ASP A 20 7.86 -14.98 -20.50
CA ASP A 20 7.48 -14.70 -19.10
C ASP A 20 8.70 -14.77 -18.17
N LEU A 21 9.55 -15.77 -18.39
CA LEU A 21 10.80 -15.91 -17.63
C LEU A 21 11.76 -14.73 -17.89
N GLN A 22 11.88 -14.27 -19.12
CA GLN A 22 12.69 -13.09 -19.45
C GLN A 22 12.15 -11.84 -18.79
N ASN A 23 10.83 -11.61 -18.85
CA ASN A 23 10.18 -10.48 -18.19
C ASN A 23 10.34 -10.53 -16.65
N LEU A 24 10.18 -11.72 -16.05
CA LEU A 24 10.38 -11.90 -14.61
C LEU A 24 11.83 -11.57 -14.21
N LEU A 25 12.82 -12.08 -14.94
CA LEU A 25 14.23 -11.78 -14.70
C LEU A 25 14.55 -10.30 -14.88
N GLU A 26 13.95 -9.62 -15.88
CA GLU A 26 14.08 -8.17 -16.05
C GLU A 26 13.56 -7.43 -14.83
N VAL A 27 12.36 -7.78 -14.35
CA VAL A 27 11.76 -7.13 -13.16
C VAL A 27 12.61 -7.36 -11.91
N MET A 28 13.09 -8.60 -11.71
CA MET A 28 13.98 -8.92 -10.59
C MET A 28 15.31 -8.15 -10.66
N HIS A 29 15.90 -8.02 -11.82
CA HIS A 29 17.11 -7.24 -12.04
C HIS A 29 16.91 -5.79 -11.60
N TYR A 30 15.83 -5.13 -12.04
CA TYR A 30 15.53 -3.77 -11.62
C TYR A 30 15.15 -3.68 -10.14
N ALA A 31 14.50 -4.70 -9.57
CA ALA A 31 14.20 -4.74 -8.14
C ALA A 31 15.48 -4.79 -7.29
N VAL A 32 16.52 -5.52 -7.76
CA VAL A 32 17.82 -5.55 -7.09
C VAL A 32 18.54 -4.20 -7.16
N LEU A 33 18.39 -3.45 -8.24
CA LEU A 33 19.03 -2.14 -8.45
C LEU A 33 18.25 -0.98 -7.86
N ALA A 34 17.00 -1.18 -7.43
CA ALA A 34 16.15 -0.12 -6.90
C ALA A 34 16.71 0.45 -5.58
N GLU A 35 16.92 1.75 -5.54
CA GLU A 35 17.45 2.48 -4.40
C GLU A 35 16.48 3.50 -3.81
N THR A 36 15.50 3.94 -4.59
CA THR A 36 14.50 4.94 -4.21
C THR A 36 13.08 4.39 -4.34
N SER A 37 12.13 5.02 -3.65
CA SER A 37 10.70 4.68 -3.79
C SER A 37 10.21 4.85 -5.24
N GLN A 38 10.78 5.79 -6.00
CA GLN A 38 10.47 5.94 -7.42
C GLN A 38 10.98 4.76 -8.26
N ASP A 39 12.16 4.22 -7.93
CA ASP A 39 12.67 3.03 -8.61
C ASP A 39 11.76 1.82 -8.35
N VAL A 40 11.34 1.60 -7.10
CA VAL A 40 10.39 0.52 -6.76
C VAL A 40 9.06 0.71 -7.50
N LYS A 41 8.54 1.94 -7.60
CA LYS A 41 7.35 2.24 -8.40
C LYS A 41 7.57 1.90 -9.88
N ASN A 42 8.72 2.23 -10.44
CA ASN A 42 9.07 1.88 -11.83
C ASN A 42 9.17 0.36 -12.02
N VAL A 43 9.68 -0.38 -11.03
CA VAL A 43 9.68 -1.86 -11.03
C VAL A 43 8.26 -2.39 -11.07
N LEU A 44 7.35 -1.87 -10.24
CA LEU A 44 5.93 -2.25 -10.27
C LEU A 44 5.30 -1.98 -11.65
N ILE A 45 5.57 -0.84 -12.27
CA ILE A 45 5.07 -0.52 -13.61
C ILE A 45 5.55 -1.55 -14.64
N ARG A 46 6.80 -2.03 -14.53
CA ARG A 46 7.35 -3.04 -15.45
C ARG A 46 6.63 -4.38 -15.37
N THR A 47 6.04 -4.76 -14.23
CA THR A 47 5.28 -5.99 -14.11
C THR A 47 4.09 -6.05 -15.06
N LYS A 48 3.54 -4.89 -15.46
CA LYS A 48 2.45 -4.80 -16.45
C LYS A 48 2.81 -5.30 -17.84
N LYS A 49 4.07 -5.55 -18.14
CA LYS A 49 4.49 -6.12 -19.42
C LYS A 49 4.03 -7.57 -19.60
N PHE A 50 3.86 -8.32 -18.52
CA PHE A 50 3.53 -9.75 -18.57
C PHE A 50 2.44 -10.17 -17.58
N LEU A 51 2.09 -9.32 -16.62
CA LEU A 51 1.01 -9.58 -15.70
C LEU A 51 -0.25 -8.80 -16.13
N PRO A 52 -1.40 -9.46 -16.30
CA PRO A 52 -2.62 -8.87 -16.83
C PRO A 52 -3.41 -8.11 -15.77
N PHE A 53 -2.73 -7.27 -14.98
CA PHE A 53 -3.38 -6.46 -13.96
C PHE A 53 -3.41 -4.99 -14.36
N ASP A 54 -4.55 -4.34 -14.15
CA ASP A 54 -4.76 -2.95 -14.55
C ASP A 54 -4.19 -1.97 -13.54
N ARG A 55 -4.30 -2.28 -12.24
CA ARG A 55 -4.01 -1.37 -11.15
C ARG A 55 -3.00 -1.97 -10.18
N LEU A 56 -2.08 -1.13 -9.73
CA LEU A 56 -0.96 -1.52 -8.89
C LEU A 56 -0.79 -0.52 -7.75
N ILE A 57 -0.61 -1.05 -6.55
CA ILE A 57 -0.20 -0.30 -5.37
C ILE A 57 0.69 -1.21 -4.51
N GLY A 58 1.63 -0.63 -3.81
CA GLY A 58 2.44 -1.34 -2.83
C GLY A 58 2.82 -0.44 -1.67
N GLY A 59 3.36 -1.02 -0.63
CA GLY A 59 3.79 -0.28 0.54
C GLY A 59 4.15 -1.16 1.72
N LEU A 60 4.38 -0.53 2.85
CA LEU A 60 4.68 -1.18 4.11
C LEU A 60 3.51 -1.01 5.08
N VAL A 61 3.20 -2.07 5.81
CA VAL A 61 2.25 -2.12 6.93
C VAL A 61 3.03 -2.33 8.20
N ARG A 62 2.79 -1.48 9.19
CA ARG A 62 3.30 -1.70 10.54
C ARG A 62 2.29 -2.48 11.35
N LEU A 63 2.81 -3.47 12.06
CA LEU A 63 2.04 -4.31 12.97
C LEU A 63 2.52 -4.10 14.39
N SER A 64 1.61 -4.12 15.34
CA SER A 64 1.97 -4.17 16.75
C SER A 64 2.67 -5.50 17.08
N SER A 65 3.24 -5.59 18.27
CA SER A 65 3.80 -6.84 18.79
C SER A 65 2.78 -7.99 18.88
N LYS A 66 1.49 -7.68 18.80
CA LYS A 66 0.37 -8.65 18.76
C LYS A 66 -0.10 -8.94 17.34
N GLY A 67 0.56 -8.41 16.32
CA GLY A 67 0.18 -8.60 14.91
C GLY A 67 -1.04 -7.79 14.46
N THR A 68 -1.47 -6.78 15.24
CA THR A 68 -2.58 -5.89 14.84
C THR A 68 -2.08 -4.76 13.96
N PHE A 69 -2.92 -4.33 13.03
CA PHE A 69 -2.63 -3.20 12.14
C PHE A 69 -2.42 -1.91 12.93
N GLU A 70 -1.31 -1.21 12.68
CA GLU A 70 -1.00 0.10 13.26
C GLU A 70 -0.97 1.22 12.22
N GLY A 71 -0.83 0.87 10.96
CA GLY A 71 -0.84 1.84 9.86
C GLY A 71 0.05 1.47 8.69
N PHE A 72 -0.01 2.31 7.67
CA PHE A 72 0.82 2.19 6.49
C PHE A 72 2.03 3.13 6.55
N SER A 73 3.10 2.74 5.85
CA SER A 73 4.22 3.62 5.51
C SER A 73 4.69 3.32 4.09
N ASP A 74 5.39 4.29 3.48
CA ASP A 74 5.98 4.15 2.14
C ASP A 74 5.02 3.62 1.06
N VAL A 75 3.79 4.12 1.05
CA VAL A 75 2.79 3.71 0.07
C VAL A 75 3.14 4.22 -1.32
N LEU A 76 3.28 3.30 -2.26
CA LEU A 76 3.63 3.51 -3.66
C LEU A 76 2.40 3.27 -4.53
N ASN A 77 1.56 4.29 -4.70
CA ASN A 77 0.44 4.19 -5.62
C ASN A 77 0.93 4.35 -7.07
N VAL A 78 0.69 3.35 -7.90
CA VAL A 78 0.90 3.45 -9.35
C VAL A 78 -0.33 4.05 -10.00
N ASN A 79 -1.50 3.44 -9.83
CA ASN A 79 -2.73 3.88 -10.47
C ASN A 79 -4.03 3.38 -9.81
N PHE A 80 -4.02 3.07 -8.52
CA PHE A 80 -5.27 2.89 -7.77
C PHE A 80 -6.05 4.22 -7.72
N PRO A 81 -7.40 4.16 -7.73
CA PRO A 81 -8.23 5.37 -7.70
C PRO A 81 -7.95 6.19 -6.43
N GLN A 82 -7.65 7.48 -6.61
CA GLN A 82 -7.34 8.38 -5.49
C GLN A 82 -8.51 8.48 -4.50
N ILE A 83 -9.75 8.52 -5.02
CA ILE A 83 -10.96 8.58 -4.19
C ILE A 83 -11.09 7.33 -3.33
N TRP A 84 -10.77 6.14 -3.87
CA TRP A 84 -10.73 4.90 -3.10
C TRP A 84 -9.71 4.99 -1.95
N LEU A 85 -8.48 5.42 -2.24
CA LEU A 85 -7.45 5.54 -1.22
C LEU A 85 -7.86 6.51 -0.12
N PHE A 86 -8.49 7.62 -0.49
CA PHE A 86 -9.04 8.55 0.50
C PHE A 86 -10.12 7.90 1.38
N GLN A 87 -11.07 7.17 0.78
CA GLN A 87 -12.09 6.46 1.55
C GLN A 87 -11.48 5.38 2.44
N TYR A 88 -10.49 4.65 1.95
CA TYR A 88 -9.77 3.64 2.70
C TYR A 88 -9.18 4.22 4.00
N TRP A 89 -8.51 5.38 3.89
CA TRP A 89 -7.96 6.09 5.04
C TRP A 89 -9.05 6.66 5.95
N LYS A 90 -10.02 7.34 5.38
CA LYS A 90 -11.09 8.03 6.11
C LYS A 90 -11.93 7.07 6.96
N ASN A 91 -12.21 5.89 6.42
CA ASN A 91 -13.06 4.89 7.07
C ASN A 91 -12.28 3.90 7.95
N GLY A 92 -10.95 4.02 8.01
CA GLY A 92 -10.12 3.10 8.81
C GLY A 92 -10.12 1.66 8.27
N TYR A 93 -10.23 1.50 6.96
CA TYR A 93 -10.37 0.16 6.35
C TYR A 93 -9.17 -0.75 6.57
N GLY A 94 -8.00 -0.23 6.95
CA GLY A 94 -6.84 -1.05 7.32
C GLY A 94 -7.11 -2.00 8.50
N GLU A 95 -8.08 -1.68 9.35
CA GLU A 95 -8.48 -2.52 10.50
C GLU A 95 -9.49 -3.63 10.12
N VAL A 96 -10.10 -3.54 8.93
CA VAL A 96 -11.18 -4.44 8.52
C VAL A 96 -10.93 -5.09 7.14
N ASP A 97 -9.87 -4.72 6.45
CA ASP A 97 -9.52 -5.27 5.12
C ASP A 97 -9.22 -6.77 5.22
N PRO A 98 -10.10 -7.64 4.69
CA PRO A 98 -9.94 -9.08 4.82
C PRO A 98 -8.72 -9.60 4.05
N VAL A 99 -8.32 -8.95 2.95
CA VAL A 99 -7.15 -9.33 2.16
C VAL A 99 -5.87 -9.02 2.91
N LEU A 100 -5.80 -7.85 3.54
CA LEU A 100 -4.65 -7.46 4.36
C LEU A 100 -4.50 -8.39 5.57
N HIS A 101 -5.60 -8.71 6.26
CA HIS A 101 -5.60 -9.65 7.38
C HIS A 101 -5.14 -11.04 6.95
N ALA A 102 -5.68 -11.57 5.85
CA ALA A 102 -5.29 -12.87 5.33
C ALA A 102 -3.80 -12.91 4.92
N LEU A 103 -3.29 -11.83 4.32
CA LEU A 103 -1.87 -11.68 3.99
C LEU A 103 -0.99 -11.75 5.24
N VAL A 104 -1.33 -10.96 6.27
CA VAL A 104 -0.56 -10.91 7.53
C VAL A 104 -0.56 -12.26 8.24
N GLN A 105 -1.68 -12.98 8.24
CA GLN A 105 -1.80 -14.28 8.90
C GLN A 105 -1.09 -15.41 8.15
N SER A 106 -1.25 -15.48 6.83
CA SER A 106 -0.76 -16.62 6.04
C SER A 106 0.64 -16.41 5.47
N GLN A 107 1.08 -15.15 5.32
CA GLN A 107 2.33 -14.77 4.64
C GLN A 107 2.45 -15.36 3.21
N LYS A 108 1.31 -15.56 2.55
CA LYS A 108 1.19 -16.11 1.18
C LYS A 108 0.38 -15.15 0.32
N ALA A 109 0.51 -15.31 -1.00
CA ALA A 109 -0.31 -14.60 -1.96
C ALA A 109 -1.80 -14.78 -1.67
N GLN A 110 -2.57 -13.70 -1.70
CA GLN A 110 -4.00 -13.67 -1.47
C GLN A 110 -4.75 -13.37 -2.76
N VAL A 111 -5.57 -14.30 -3.21
CA VAL A 111 -6.49 -14.09 -4.34
C VAL A 111 -7.79 -13.50 -3.79
N TRP A 112 -8.16 -12.29 -4.22
CA TRP A 112 -9.19 -11.49 -3.56
C TRP A 112 -10.57 -12.16 -3.55
N ASN A 113 -11.02 -12.70 -4.67
CA ASN A 113 -12.33 -13.34 -4.76
C ASN A 113 -12.45 -14.55 -3.80
N GLN A 114 -11.35 -15.29 -3.55
CA GLN A 114 -11.34 -16.38 -2.57
C GLN A 114 -11.47 -15.84 -1.14
N VAL A 115 -10.74 -14.76 -0.82
CA VAL A 115 -10.83 -14.11 0.49
C VAL A 115 -12.21 -13.51 0.70
N TYR A 116 -12.73 -12.78 -0.29
CA TYR A 116 -14.02 -12.12 -0.22
C TYR A 116 -15.20 -13.09 -0.08
N SER A 117 -15.10 -14.30 -0.66
CA SER A 117 -16.13 -15.33 -0.48
C SER A 117 -16.26 -15.83 0.97
N GLY A 118 -15.23 -15.65 1.78
CA GLY A 118 -15.19 -16.08 3.18
C GLY A 118 -15.60 -15.01 4.19
N VAL A 119 -15.87 -13.77 3.79
CA VAL A 119 -16.19 -12.67 4.72
C VAL A 119 -17.54 -12.88 5.42
N LYS A 120 -17.56 -12.59 6.73
CA LYS A 120 -18.73 -12.84 7.58
C LYS A 120 -19.27 -11.59 8.24
N SER A 121 -18.39 -10.68 8.68
CA SER A 121 -18.80 -9.49 9.40
C SER A 121 -19.43 -8.44 8.45
N GLU A 122 -20.36 -7.66 8.96
CA GLU A 122 -21.00 -6.59 8.17
C GLU A 122 -20.00 -5.52 7.72
N LYS A 123 -18.98 -5.24 8.54
CA LYS A 123 -17.93 -4.28 8.19
C LYS A 123 -17.07 -4.76 7.02
N GLU A 124 -16.71 -6.05 7.00
CA GLU A 124 -15.98 -6.65 5.87
C GLU A 124 -16.85 -6.67 4.60
N LYS A 125 -18.14 -6.98 4.71
CA LYS A 125 -19.07 -6.93 3.57
C LYS A 125 -19.22 -5.52 3.01
N GLU A 126 -19.31 -4.51 3.88
CA GLU A 126 -19.34 -3.09 3.49
C GLU A 126 -18.04 -2.71 2.78
N PHE A 127 -16.88 -3.11 3.31
CA PHE A 127 -15.58 -2.92 2.67
C PHE A 127 -15.56 -3.52 1.26
N VAL A 128 -15.91 -4.80 1.12
CA VAL A 128 -15.92 -5.51 -0.18
C VAL A 128 -16.86 -4.83 -1.17
N SER A 129 -18.08 -4.47 -0.74
CA SER A 129 -19.05 -3.77 -1.58
C SER A 129 -18.52 -2.40 -2.04
N THR A 130 -17.89 -1.66 -1.14
CA THR A 130 -17.30 -0.36 -1.47
C THR A 130 -16.12 -0.53 -2.42
N ALA A 131 -15.21 -1.47 -2.17
CA ALA A 131 -14.09 -1.77 -3.07
C ALA A 131 -14.58 -2.12 -4.48
N ALA A 132 -15.62 -2.95 -4.58
CA ALA A 132 -16.24 -3.33 -5.84
C ALA A 132 -16.77 -2.11 -6.64
N SER A 133 -17.32 -1.10 -5.98
CA SER A 133 -17.80 0.13 -6.63
C SER A 133 -16.69 0.94 -7.30
N PHE A 134 -15.41 0.71 -6.89
CA PHE A 134 -14.22 1.27 -7.51
C PHE A 134 -13.54 0.33 -8.51
N GLY A 135 -14.17 -0.81 -8.84
CA GLY A 135 -13.60 -1.83 -9.72
C GLY A 135 -12.42 -2.58 -9.08
N LEU A 136 -12.49 -2.79 -7.76
CA LEU A 136 -11.51 -3.52 -6.96
C LEU A 136 -12.12 -4.82 -6.40
N SER A 137 -12.87 -5.54 -7.25
CA SER A 137 -13.50 -6.82 -6.90
C SER A 137 -12.53 -7.98 -6.96
N ASP A 138 -11.56 -7.90 -7.87
CA ASP A 138 -10.66 -8.99 -8.23
C ASP A 138 -9.22 -8.52 -8.25
N GLY A 139 -8.34 -9.42 -7.84
CA GLY A 139 -6.91 -9.13 -7.80
C GLY A 139 -6.13 -10.16 -6.99
N VAL A 140 -4.84 -9.89 -6.88
CA VAL A 140 -3.91 -10.67 -6.06
C VAL A 140 -3.09 -9.71 -5.21
N THR A 141 -2.96 -10.00 -3.92
CA THR A 141 -2.04 -9.28 -3.03
C THR A 141 -0.96 -10.23 -2.55
N VAL A 142 0.29 -9.79 -2.67
CA VAL A 142 1.46 -10.50 -2.15
C VAL A 142 2.22 -9.60 -1.17
N GLY A 143 3.00 -10.21 -0.30
CA GLY A 143 3.85 -9.48 0.63
C GLY A 143 4.65 -10.41 1.52
N THR A 144 5.54 -9.81 2.28
CA THR A 144 6.48 -10.54 3.15
C THR A 144 6.57 -9.82 4.48
N LEU A 145 6.51 -10.57 5.58
CA LEU A 145 6.79 -10.07 6.92
C LEU A 145 8.30 -10.03 7.14
N ASP A 146 8.80 -8.90 7.60
CA ASP A 146 10.11 -8.84 8.22
C ASP A 146 9.94 -8.92 9.75
N PRO A 147 10.25 -10.07 10.35
CA PRO A 147 10.06 -10.27 11.79
C PRO A 147 11.01 -9.44 12.64
N SER A 148 12.10 -8.92 12.06
CA SER A 148 13.11 -8.12 12.79
C SER A 148 12.59 -6.73 13.13
N CYS A 149 11.68 -6.17 12.34
CA CYS A 149 11.15 -4.83 12.53
C CYS A 149 9.60 -4.77 12.65
N GLY A 150 8.91 -5.91 12.58
CA GLY A 150 7.44 -5.97 12.69
C GLY A 150 6.71 -5.29 11.52
N VAL A 151 7.35 -5.25 10.34
CA VAL A 151 6.81 -4.63 9.14
C VAL A 151 6.48 -5.70 8.12
N THR A 152 5.29 -5.60 7.52
CA THR A 152 4.89 -6.42 6.38
C THR A 152 4.81 -5.56 5.13
N SER A 153 5.46 -5.96 4.05
CA SER A 153 5.19 -5.35 2.75
C SER A 153 3.86 -5.86 2.18
N PHE A 154 3.23 -5.06 1.37
CA PHE A 154 2.11 -5.49 0.55
C PHE A 154 2.27 -4.94 -0.88
N PHE A 155 1.89 -5.75 -1.86
CA PHE A 155 1.81 -5.35 -3.26
C PHE A 155 0.50 -5.89 -3.81
N ALA A 156 -0.43 -5.00 -4.11
CA ALA A 156 -1.75 -5.34 -4.60
C ALA A 156 -1.82 -5.08 -6.11
N PHE A 157 -2.24 -6.10 -6.82
CA PHE A 157 -2.43 -6.16 -8.26
C PHE A 157 -3.92 -6.39 -8.51
N ALA A 158 -4.62 -5.37 -8.99
CA ALA A 158 -6.08 -5.40 -9.15
C ALA A 158 -6.51 -5.35 -10.61
N GLY A 159 -7.68 -5.90 -10.89
CA GLY A 159 -8.24 -6.01 -12.24
C GLY A 159 -7.69 -7.22 -13.00
N GLY A 160 -7.77 -7.16 -14.32
CA GLY A 160 -7.45 -8.28 -15.19
C GLY A 160 -8.55 -9.34 -15.22
N GLU A 161 -8.27 -10.45 -15.90
CA GLU A 161 -9.22 -11.56 -16.01
C GLU A 161 -9.08 -12.50 -14.80
N PRO A 162 -10.12 -12.66 -13.95
CA PRO A 162 -10.05 -13.45 -12.73
C PRO A 162 -9.61 -14.91 -12.95
N ALA A 163 -9.96 -15.49 -14.10
CA ALA A 163 -9.58 -16.86 -14.46
C ALA A 163 -8.05 -17.04 -14.57
N LEU A 164 -7.32 -15.98 -14.85
CA LEU A 164 -5.87 -16.01 -15.00
C LEU A 164 -5.12 -15.75 -13.68
N HIS A 165 -5.80 -15.28 -12.63
CA HIS A 165 -5.14 -14.91 -11.37
C HIS A 165 -4.35 -16.09 -10.77
N GLY A 166 -4.92 -17.30 -10.79
CA GLY A 166 -4.27 -18.51 -10.29
C GLY A 166 -2.95 -18.85 -10.99
N GLN A 167 -2.85 -18.58 -12.29
CA GLN A 167 -1.64 -18.81 -13.08
C GLN A 167 -0.49 -17.89 -12.62
N TYR A 168 -0.80 -16.64 -12.28
CA TYR A 168 0.21 -15.64 -11.92
C TYR A 168 0.52 -15.57 -10.41
N VAL A 169 -0.29 -16.20 -9.56
CA VAL A 169 -0.07 -16.22 -8.10
C VAL A 169 1.34 -16.69 -7.75
N LYS A 170 1.81 -17.78 -8.37
CA LYS A 170 3.13 -18.34 -8.10
C LYS A 170 4.27 -17.36 -8.47
N PHE A 171 4.13 -16.67 -9.62
CA PHE A 171 5.09 -15.65 -10.04
C PHE A 171 5.10 -14.46 -9.08
N LEU A 172 3.91 -14.00 -8.69
CA LEU A 172 3.76 -12.87 -7.78
C LEU A 172 4.28 -13.19 -6.39
N ASP A 173 4.02 -14.40 -5.89
CA ASP A 173 4.50 -14.84 -4.58
C ASP A 173 6.04 -14.87 -4.53
N TYR A 174 6.67 -15.35 -5.59
CA TYR A 174 8.12 -15.32 -5.74
C TYR A 174 8.66 -13.90 -5.90
N LEU A 175 8.05 -13.09 -6.76
CA LEU A 175 8.43 -11.70 -6.99
C LEU A 175 8.23 -10.83 -5.75
N GLY A 176 7.24 -11.13 -4.92
CA GLY A 176 6.91 -10.41 -3.70
C GLY A 176 8.10 -10.24 -2.75
N GLN A 177 8.95 -11.26 -2.64
CA GLN A 177 10.17 -11.22 -1.82
C GLN A 177 11.20 -10.22 -2.38
N HIS A 178 11.37 -10.16 -3.69
CA HIS A 178 12.30 -9.21 -4.33
C HIS A 178 11.80 -7.78 -4.22
N LEU A 179 10.49 -7.58 -4.40
CA LEU A 179 9.84 -6.28 -4.20
C LEU A 179 9.94 -5.82 -2.74
N HIS A 180 9.77 -6.74 -1.78
CA HIS A 180 9.95 -6.47 -0.35
C HIS A 180 11.35 -5.93 -0.07
N LEU A 181 12.39 -6.65 -0.50
CA LEU A 181 13.77 -6.24 -0.30
C LEU A 181 14.09 -4.90 -0.96
N ALA A 182 13.54 -4.64 -2.15
CA ALA A 182 13.68 -3.35 -2.84
C ALA A 182 13.03 -2.22 -2.04
N LEU A 183 11.80 -2.46 -1.54
CA LEU A 183 11.06 -1.47 -0.75
C LEU A 183 11.75 -1.20 0.58
N MET A 184 12.21 -2.22 1.29
CA MET A 184 12.94 -2.06 2.55
C MET A 184 14.24 -1.26 2.36
N ARG A 185 15.01 -1.50 1.28
CA ARG A 185 16.22 -0.70 0.98
C ARG A 185 15.89 0.75 0.70
N SER A 186 14.83 1.00 -0.07
CA SER A 186 14.42 2.38 -0.40
C SER A 186 13.90 3.14 0.83
N SER A 187 13.25 2.43 1.76
CA SER A 187 12.69 2.99 3.00
C SER A 187 13.75 3.22 4.07
N SER A 188 14.73 2.34 4.22
CA SER A 188 15.80 2.47 5.23
C SER A 188 16.67 3.71 5.01
N LYS A 189 16.79 4.18 3.76
CA LYS A 189 17.46 5.45 3.45
C LYS A 189 16.63 6.69 3.86
N ALA A 190 15.33 6.53 4.12
CA ALA A 190 14.39 7.59 4.46
C ALA A 190 14.03 7.68 5.95
N THR A 191 14.37 6.67 6.75
CA THR A 191 13.90 6.57 8.12
C THR A 191 14.93 7.00 9.14
N CYS A 192 14.69 8.12 9.76
CA CYS A 192 14.74 8.22 11.21
C CYS A 192 13.73 9.27 11.66
N SER A 193 12.68 8.89 12.33
CA SER A 193 11.84 9.71 13.21
C SER A 193 10.41 10.13 12.80
N THR A 194 9.98 10.13 11.53
CA THR A 194 8.67 10.71 11.17
C THR A 194 7.48 9.73 11.11
N ASP A 195 7.72 8.43 11.13
CA ASP A 195 6.67 7.41 10.89
C ASP A 195 5.59 7.31 11.98
N LYS A 196 5.96 7.59 13.23
CA LYS A 196 5.01 7.56 14.35
C LYS A 196 3.98 8.69 14.31
N CYS A 197 4.23 9.72 13.52
CA CYS A 197 3.48 10.96 13.57
C CYS A 197 2.21 10.95 12.71
N VAL A 198 2.25 10.38 11.49
CA VAL A 198 1.08 10.38 10.58
C VAL A 198 -0.08 9.55 11.12
N ASN A 199 0.21 8.42 11.79
CA ASN A 199 -0.82 7.56 12.39
C ASN A 199 -1.53 8.18 13.61
N LYS A 200 -1.03 9.31 14.11
CA LYS A 200 -1.71 10.08 15.16
C LYS A 200 -2.73 11.06 14.62
N LEU A 201 -2.83 11.22 13.30
CA LEU A 201 -3.80 12.12 12.69
C LEU A 201 -5.20 11.53 12.75
N SER A 202 -6.16 12.35 13.17
CA SER A 202 -7.58 12.00 13.08
C SER A 202 -8.04 11.99 11.60
N PRO A 203 -9.15 11.33 11.26
CA PRO A 203 -9.73 11.35 9.90
C PRO A 203 -9.95 12.78 9.37
N ARG A 204 -10.32 13.71 10.26
CA ARG A 204 -10.52 15.12 9.91
C ARG A 204 -9.21 15.82 9.56
N GLU A 205 -8.15 15.56 10.31
CA GLU A 205 -6.81 16.10 10.05
C GLU A 205 -6.23 15.55 8.76
N VAL A 206 -6.45 14.26 8.47
CA VAL A 206 -6.07 13.66 7.18
C VAL A 206 -6.78 14.35 6.02
N THR A 207 -8.08 14.62 6.14
CA THR A 207 -8.85 15.36 5.12
C THR A 207 -8.26 16.74 4.87
N ILE A 208 -7.97 17.50 5.94
CA ILE A 208 -7.40 18.85 5.84
C ILE A 208 -6.01 18.79 5.21
N LEU A 209 -5.16 17.87 5.62
CA LEU A 209 -3.81 17.69 5.10
C LEU A 209 -3.82 17.33 3.61
N ASN A 210 -4.80 16.58 3.14
CA ASN A 210 -4.97 16.30 1.72
C ASN A 210 -5.30 17.55 0.91
N TRP A 211 -6.25 18.37 1.37
CA TRP A 211 -6.52 19.65 0.70
C TRP A 211 -5.31 20.59 0.70
N MET A 212 -4.46 20.51 1.73
CA MET A 212 -3.19 21.24 1.75
C MET A 212 -2.24 20.74 0.66
N LYS A 213 -2.16 19.43 0.42
CA LYS A 213 -1.37 18.85 -0.68
C LYS A 213 -1.83 19.36 -2.04
N ASP A 214 -3.15 19.50 -2.21
CA ASP A 214 -3.76 20.01 -3.44
C ASP A 214 -3.64 21.54 -3.57
N GLY A 215 -2.84 22.17 -2.70
CA GLY A 215 -2.54 23.60 -2.76
C GLY A 215 -3.66 24.51 -2.22
N LYS A 216 -4.74 23.99 -1.65
CA LYS A 216 -5.88 24.78 -1.15
C LYS A 216 -5.48 25.64 0.03
N THR A 217 -5.90 26.89 0.05
CA THR A 217 -5.73 27.83 1.17
C THR A 217 -6.61 27.41 2.35
N ASN A 218 -6.33 27.95 3.54
CA ASN A 218 -7.16 27.69 4.73
C ASN A 218 -8.61 28.08 4.52
N TRP A 219 -8.84 29.20 3.83
CA TRP A 219 -10.18 29.67 3.48
C TRP A 219 -10.90 28.68 2.55
N GLU A 220 -10.25 28.20 1.48
CA GLU A 220 -10.83 27.20 0.57
C GLU A 220 -11.13 25.88 1.29
N VAL A 221 -10.21 25.41 2.13
CA VAL A 221 -10.41 24.20 2.94
C VAL A 221 -11.59 24.40 3.91
N ALA A 222 -11.74 25.58 4.49
CA ALA A 222 -12.87 25.93 5.36
C ALA A 222 -14.20 25.83 4.60
N GLN A 223 -14.26 26.39 3.39
CA GLN A 223 -15.46 26.31 2.52
C GLN A 223 -15.79 24.86 2.13
N ILE A 224 -14.79 24.10 1.68
CA ILE A 224 -14.97 22.70 1.26
C ILE A 224 -15.44 21.81 2.42
N THR A 225 -14.92 22.07 3.62
CA THR A 225 -15.17 21.21 4.80
C THR A 225 -16.31 21.69 5.67
N GLY A 226 -16.92 22.83 5.35
CA GLY A 226 -18.07 23.37 6.07
C GLY A 226 -17.76 23.87 7.50
N VAL A 227 -16.53 24.32 7.76
CA VAL A 227 -16.12 24.87 9.06
C VAL A 227 -15.50 26.25 8.91
N SER A 228 -15.25 26.96 10.04
CA SER A 228 -14.61 28.24 10.02
C SER A 228 -13.10 28.14 9.68
N GLU A 229 -12.52 29.18 9.08
CA GLU A 229 -11.07 29.26 8.87
C GLU A 229 -10.29 29.15 10.19
N ARG A 230 -10.84 29.67 11.28
CA ARG A 230 -10.28 29.53 12.63
C ARG A 230 -10.19 28.06 13.05
N THR A 231 -11.22 27.27 12.74
CA THR A 231 -11.23 25.83 13.02
C THR A 231 -10.16 25.11 12.19
N ILE A 232 -9.97 25.50 10.91
CA ILE A 232 -8.89 24.95 10.08
C ILE A 232 -7.52 25.25 10.69
N ARG A 233 -7.27 26.50 11.15
CA ARG A 233 -6.01 26.85 11.81
C ARG A 233 -5.75 25.99 13.05
N PHE A 234 -6.75 25.78 13.87
CA PHE A 234 -6.63 24.89 15.04
C PHE A 234 -6.23 23.46 14.63
N HIS A 235 -6.86 22.90 13.58
CA HIS A 235 -6.46 21.59 13.06
C HIS A 235 -5.04 21.59 12.48
N LEU A 236 -4.61 22.67 11.83
CA LEU A 236 -3.24 22.79 11.31
C LEU A 236 -2.20 22.78 12.44
N GLU A 237 -2.44 23.50 13.52
CA GLU A 237 -1.57 23.50 14.69
C GLU A 237 -1.45 22.08 15.28
N SER A 238 -2.59 21.36 15.39
CA SER A 238 -2.62 19.97 15.82
C SER A 238 -1.85 19.05 14.85
N ILE A 239 -2.05 19.21 13.53
CA ILE A 239 -1.33 18.46 12.49
C ILE A 239 0.18 18.72 12.63
N PHE A 240 0.61 19.98 12.73
CA PHE A 240 2.03 20.33 12.81
C PHE A 240 2.67 19.72 14.07
N THR A 241 1.99 19.79 15.21
CA THR A 241 2.43 19.16 16.45
C THR A 241 2.54 17.65 16.32
N LYS A 242 1.54 17.00 15.73
CA LYS A 242 1.49 15.54 15.57
C LYS A 242 2.52 15.02 14.57
N LEU A 243 2.81 15.80 13.52
CA LEU A 243 3.81 15.47 12.49
C LEU A 243 5.23 15.91 12.88
N ASP A 244 5.39 16.62 14.00
CA ASP A 244 6.65 17.23 14.43
C ASP A 244 7.27 18.11 13.33
N VAL A 245 6.45 19.01 12.78
CA VAL A 245 6.84 19.94 11.72
C VAL A 245 6.46 21.37 12.09
N THR A 246 7.14 22.35 11.51
CA THR A 246 6.95 23.78 11.82
C THR A 246 6.32 24.58 10.68
N SER A 247 6.11 23.96 9.52
CA SER A 247 5.54 24.65 8.37
C SER A 247 4.59 23.79 7.55
N ARG A 248 3.70 24.48 6.82
CA ARG A 248 2.79 23.87 5.85
C ARG A 248 3.50 23.00 4.82
N THR A 249 4.61 23.50 4.27
CA THR A 249 5.40 22.80 3.26
C THR A 249 6.00 21.51 3.81
N GLN A 250 6.49 21.53 5.05
CA GLN A 250 6.98 20.33 5.72
C GLN A 250 5.86 19.32 5.96
N ALA A 251 4.69 19.77 6.41
CA ALA A 251 3.54 18.88 6.62
C ALA A 251 3.10 18.20 5.31
N VAL A 252 3.06 18.96 4.21
CA VAL A 252 2.77 18.41 2.86
C VAL A 252 3.85 17.41 2.43
N ALA A 253 5.13 17.71 2.65
CA ALA A 253 6.23 16.80 2.31
C ALA A 253 6.12 15.48 3.08
N VAL A 254 5.77 15.53 4.37
CA VAL A 254 5.48 14.33 5.18
C VAL A 254 4.29 13.56 4.63
N ALA A 255 3.18 14.23 4.30
CA ALA A 255 1.99 13.62 3.73
C ALA A 255 2.27 12.89 2.41
N VAL A 256 3.07 13.48 1.52
CA VAL A 256 3.48 12.88 0.25
C VAL A 256 4.34 11.64 0.50
N ARG A 257 5.31 11.73 1.41
CA ARG A 257 6.20 10.60 1.77
C ARG A 257 5.43 9.39 2.28
N HIS A 258 4.41 9.62 3.09
CA HIS A 258 3.56 8.56 3.65
C HIS A 258 2.41 8.14 2.73
N GLY A 259 2.41 8.58 1.48
CA GLY A 259 1.44 8.14 0.47
C GLY A 259 0.00 8.54 0.76
N LEU A 260 -0.23 9.60 1.54
CA LEU A 260 -1.58 10.15 1.68
C LEU A 260 -2.13 10.50 0.29
N PRO A 261 -3.34 10.00 -0.07
CA PRO A 261 -3.89 10.18 -1.41
C PRO A 261 -4.14 11.66 -1.74
N ASN A 262 -4.01 12.04 -3.02
CA ASN A 262 -4.49 13.33 -3.51
C ASN A 262 -6.01 13.29 -3.66
N LEU A 263 -6.70 14.43 -3.42
CA LEU A 263 -8.15 14.55 -3.54
C LEU A 263 -8.59 15.21 -4.87
N ALA A 264 -7.62 15.60 -5.72
CA ALA A 264 -7.90 16.25 -7.00
C ALA A 264 -8.31 15.26 -8.08
#